data_ab90b83ab0cd7a6ad6ee7040eb26320e
#
_entry.id   ab90b83ab0cd7a6ad6ee7040eb26320e
#
_cell.length_a   1.000
_cell.length_b   1.000
_cell.length_c   1.000
_cell.angle_alpha   90.00
_cell.angle_beta   90.00
_cell.angle_gamma   90.00
#
_symmetry.space_group_name_H-M   'P 1'
#
loop_
_entity.id
_entity.type
_entity.pdbx_description
1 polymer ?
#
loop_
_entity_poly.entity_id
_entity_poly.type
_entity_poly.pdbx_seq_one_letter_code
_entity_poly.pdbx_strand_id
1 'polypeptide(L)'
;MIEAFRVGVVSRGKTLWEGLDLAAGKSEIWVVTGPPSCGKTLLMAVLRGERRPDFGDVVVRGESLYRGSPEHNRRFRTDSGVVPESFPREAGKTVIDLFRRSALVAEGVPAVEQEGRMAELLPLVGLSGVEGEEVSSLSVSERTRVALAVELFRNPRYLFLDMVLEHAGSEWTDMLGGLLHALAREERTILMMERKLPEKWRGATVSSPRCAVPFLLHRLGGPRPVRKAVVEPPPVESFPEKTGGWE
;
A
#
# COMPACT_ATOMS: atom_id res chain seq x y z
N MET A 1 11.28 3.97 5.38
CA MET A 1 10.30 4.36 6.39
C MET A 1 9.32 5.34 5.75
N ILE A 2 8.04 5.18 6.01
CA ILE A 2 6.97 6.12 5.65
C ILE A 2 6.44 6.71 6.95
N GLU A 3 6.43 8.03 7.05
CA GLU A 3 6.00 8.75 8.25
C GLU A 3 4.89 9.72 7.87
N ALA A 4 3.77 9.63 8.54
CA ALA A 4 2.66 10.58 8.43
C ALA A 4 2.59 11.40 9.72
N PHE A 5 2.57 12.72 9.60
CA PHE A 5 2.54 13.66 10.72
C PHE A 5 1.24 14.44 10.70
N ARG A 6 0.37 14.20 11.68
CA ARG A 6 -0.92 14.86 11.86
C ARG A 6 -1.73 15.00 10.56
N VAL A 7 -1.69 13.93 9.75
CA VAL A 7 -2.35 13.92 8.45
C VAL A 7 -3.86 13.95 8.62
N GLY A 8 -4.54 14.74 7.79
CA GLY A 8 -5.99 14.81 7.75
C GLY A 8 -6.51 15.04 6.34
N VAL A 9 -7.76 14.64 6.12
CA VAL A 9 -8.44 14.73 4.81
C VAL A 9 -9.84 15.28 4.95
N VAL A 10 -10.15 16.23 4.10
CA VAL A 10 -11.48 16.79 3.89
C VAL A 10 -12.07 16.25 2.60
N SER A 11 -13.32 15.86 2.62
CA SER A 11 -14.07 15.44 1.43
C SER A 11 -15.44 16.05 1.43
N ARG A 12 -15.82 16.70 0.31
CA ARG A 12 -17.11 17.38 0.15
C ARG A 12 -17.42 18.38 1.27
N GLY A 13 -16.40 19.16 1.70
CA GLY A 13 -16.53 20.16 2.76
C GLY A 13 -16.64 19.58 4.18
N LYS A 14 -16.48 18.27 4.37
CA LYS A 14 -16.48 17.64 5.70
C LYS A 14 -15.13 17.00 5.98
N THR A 15 -14.58 17.23 7.16
CA THR A 15 -13.39 16.49 7.62
C THR A 15 -13.77 15.02 7.79
N LEU A 16 -13.13 14.15 7.02
CA LEU A 16 -13.31 12.71 7.16
C LEU A 16 -12.54 12.19 8.37
N TRP A 17 -11.33 12.66 8.53
CA TRP A 17 -10.43 12.35 9.64
C TRP A 17 -9.26 13.34 9.66
N GLU A 18 -8.68 13.53 10.83
CA GLU A 18 -7.53 14.41 11.04
C GLU A 18 -6.64 13.91 12.18
N GLY A 19 -5.43 14.43 12.23
CA GLY A 19 -4.50 14.14 13.32
C GLY A 19 -3.88 12.75 13.26
N LEU A 20 -3.86 12.08 12.10
CA LEU A 20 -3.26 10.77 11.96
C LEU A 20 -1.73 10.87 12.03
N ASP A 21 -1.15 10.16 12.99
CA ASP A 21 0.28 9.89 13.07
C ASP A 21 0.54 8.41 12.78
N LEU A 22 1.45 8.12 11.85
CA LEU A 22 1.87 6.78 11.47
C LEU A 22 3.36 6.80 11.16
N ALA A 23 4.09 5.79 11.63
CA ALA A 23 5.49 5.57 11.25
C ALA A 23 5.68 4.10 10.87
N ALA A 24 5.69 3.81 9.56
CA ALA A 24 5.89 2.49 9.03
C ALA A 24 7.35 2.31 8.59
N GLY A 25 8.08 1.49 9.33
CA GLY A 25 9.49 1.19 9.10
C GLY A 25 9.71 0.05 8.13
N LYS A 26 11.00 -0.24 7.89
CA LYS A 26 11.43 -1.47 7.21
C LYS A 26 11.02 -2.69 8.04
N SER A 27 10.73 -3.79 7.36
CA SER A 27 10.34 -5.05 7.99
C SER A 27 9.04 -4.96 8.80
N GLU A 28 8.21 -3.99 8.51
CA GLU A 28 6.94 -3.80 9.20
C GLU A 28 5.75 -4.01 8.28
N ILE A 29 4.72 -4.64 8.85
CA ILE A 29 3.41 -4.81 8.23
C ILE A 29 2.41 -4.00 9.05
N TRP A 30 1.76 -3.04 8.41
CA TRP A 30 0.70 -2.25 9.00
C TRP A 30 -0.63 -2.57 8.32
N VAL A 31 -1.64 -2.88 9.11
CA VAL A 31 -3.01 -3.10 8.62
C VAL A 31 -3.91 -2.03 9.19
N VAL A 32 -4.53 -1.28 8.31
CA VAL A 32 -5.55 -0.28 8.65
C VAL A 32 -6.91 -0.92 8.48
N THR A 33 -7.67 -1.04 9.57
CA THR A 33 -9.01 -1.64 9.52
C THR A 33 -10.09 -0.62 9.86
N GLY A 34 -11.25 -0.75 9.23
CA GLY A 34 -12.38 0.13 9.50
C GLY A 34 -13.57 -0.12 8.58
N PRO A 35 -14.71 0.50 8.86
CA PRO A 35 -15.93 0.31 8.09
C PRO A 35 -15.77 0.75 6.63
N PRO A 36 -16.68 0.34 5.75
CA PRO A 36 -16.73 0.85 4.38
C PRO A 36 -16.82 2.39 4.38
N SER A 37 -16.25 3.01 3.36
CA SER A 37 -16.31 4.46 3.12
C SER A 37 -15.70 5.35 4.23
N CYS A 38 -14.95 4.79 5.18
CA CYS A 38 -14.27 5.57 6.22
C CYS A 38 -13.00 6.29 5.73
N GLY A 39 -12.64 6.16 4.45
CA GLY A 39 -11.51 6.86 3.86
C GLY A 39 -10.19 6.09 3.83
N LYS A 40 -10.18 4.75 3.98
CA LYS A 40 -8.96 3.92 3.90
C LYS A 40 -8.23 4.06 2.57
N THR A 41 -8.95 3.95 1.44
CA THR A 41 -8.38 4.15 0.09
C THR A 41 -7.84 5.58 -0.09
N LEU A 42 -8.50 6.59 0.51
CA LEU A 42 -7.97 7.95 0.53
C LEU A 42 -6.68 8.06 1.36
N LEU A 43 -6.62 7.37 2.49
CA LEU A 43 -5.40 7.30 3.30
C LEU A 43 -4.27 6.66 2.48
N MET A 44 -4.54 5.55 1.80
CA MET A 44 -3.56 4.92 0.92
C MET A 44 -3.07 5.90 -0.16
N ALA A 45 -3.97 6.60 -0.84
CA ALA A 45 -3.61 7.59 -1.86
C ALA A 45 -2.74 8.73 -1.28
N VAL A 46 -3.02 9.16 -0.04
CA VAL A 46 -2.19 10.14 0.67
C VAL A 46 -0.82 9.56 0.99
N LEU A 47 -0.73 8.36 1.57
CA LEU A 47 0.55 7.75 1.93
C LEU A 47 1.42 7.41 0.71
N ARG A 48 0.83 7.32 -0.47
CA ARG A 48 1.52 7.08 -1.76
C ARG A 48 1.89 8.36 -2.53
N GLY A 49 1.55 9.53 -1.99
CA GLY A 49 1.82 10.80 -2.67
C GLY A 49 0.93 11.07 -3.90
N GLU A 50 -0.19 10.34 -4.05
CA GLU A 50 -1.15 10.53 -5.15
C GLU A 50 -2.17 11.63 -4.85
N ARG A 51 -2.51 11.79 -3.58
CA ARG A 51 -3.40 12.84 -3.10
C ARG A 51 -2.74 13.62 -1.97
N ARG A 52 -2.63 14.93 -2.14
CA ARG A 52 -2.16 15.80 -1.05
C ARG A 52 -3.16 15.79 0.10
N PRO A 53 -2.70 15.62 1.35
CA PRO A 53 -3.54 15.78 2.53
C PRO A 53 -3.97 17.23 2.69
N ASP A 54 -5.11 17.47 3.31
CA ASP A 54 -5.58 18.80 3.64
C ASP A 54 -4.85 19.37 4.87
N PHE A 55 -4.40 18.47 5.78
CA PHE A 55 -3.61 18.78 6.97
C PHE A 55 -2.43 17.83 7.09
N GLY A 56 -1.36 18.30 7.70
CA GLY A 56 -0.18 17.49 7.97
C GLY A 56 0.71 17.23 6.77
N ASP A 57 1.58 16.24 6.88
CA ASP A 57 2.54 15.88 5.82
C ASP A 57 2.87 14.39 5.85
N VAL A 58 3.36 13.88 4.72
CA VAL A 58 3.90 12.54 4.60
C VAL A 58 5.36 12.63 4.17
N VAL A 59 6.22 12.01 4.95
CA VAL A 59 7.67 12.00 4.75
C VAL A 59 8.13 10.58 4.45
N VAL A 60 8.94 10.42 3.42
CA VAL A 60 9.57 9.17 3.05
C VAL A 60 11.07 9.36 2.99
N ARG A 61 11.83 8.55 3.71
CA ARG A 61 13.29 8.67 3.77
C ARG A 61 13.78 10.08 4.15
N GLY A 62 13.04 10.79 4.99
CA GLY A 62 13.39 12.12 5.47
C GLY A 62 12.98 13.28 4.57
N GLU A 63 12.33 13.03 3.44
CA GLU A 63 11.87 14.06 2.51
C GLU A 63 10.33 14.01 2.33
N SER A 64 9.68 15.16 2.33
CA SER A 64 8.23 15.28 2.15
C SER A 64 7.80 14.86 0.74
N LEU A 65 6.76 14.04 0.63
CA LEU A 65 6.17 13.67 -0.66
C LEU A 65 5.48 14.85 -1.37
N TYR A 66 5.15 15.91 -0.64
CA TYR A 66 4.33 17.01 -1.19
C TYR A 66 5.08 18.33 -1.31
N ARG A 67 6.23 18.44 -0.65
CA ARG A 67 7.11 19.63 -0.68
C ARG A 67 8.52 19.28 -1.15
N GLY A 68 8.83 17.99 -1.26
CA GLY A 68 10.11 17.50 -1.73
C GLY A 68 10.28 17.59 -3.25
N SER A 69 11.39 17.06 -3.73
CA SER A 69 11.72 17.08 -5.14
C SER A 69 10.83 16.17 -5.98
N PRO A 70 10.50 16.54 -7.24
CA PRO A 70 9.78 15.64 -8.16
C PRO A 70 10.52 14.31 -8.38
N GLU A 71 11.84 14.31 -8.32
CA GLU A 71 12.68 13.12 -8.46
C GLU A 71 12.49 12.16 -7.29
N HIS A 72 12.43 12.69 -6.05
CA HIS A 72 12.13 11.91 -4.86
C HIS A 72 10.78 11.21 -4.99
N ASN A 73 9.74 11.92 -5.42
CA ASN A 73 8.41 11.38 -5.62
C ASN A 73 8.38 10.30 -6.71
N ARG A 74 9.08 10.55 -7.83
CA ARG A 74 9.20 9.56 -8.91
C ARG A 74 9.85 8.28 -8.40
N ARG A 75 10.99 8.39 -7.71
CA ARG A 75 11.71 7.25 -7.11
C ARG A 75 10.84 6.49 -6.13
N PHE A 76 10.11 7.19 -5.26
CA PHE A 76 9.20 6.53 -4.32
C PHE A 76 8.11 5.73 -5.04
N ARG A 77 7.52 6.28 -6.11
CA ARG A 77 6.52 5.56 -6.91
C ARG A 77 7.10 4.35 -7.63
N THR A 78 8.31 4.45 -8.17
CA THR A 78 9.00 3.31 -8.78
C THR A 78 9.30 2.22 -7.76
N ASP A 79 9.70 2.59 -6.54
CA ASP A 79 9.97 1.68 -5.42
C ASP A 79 8.68 1.12 -4.76
N SER A 80 7.49 1.56 -5.20
CA SER A 80 6.19 1.18 -4.63
C SER A 80 5.42 0.23 -5.54
N GLY A 81 4.90 -0.86 -4.98
CA GLY A 81 3.92 -1.73 -5.60
C GLY A 81 2.53 -1.51 -5.01
N VAL A 82 1.49 -1.67 -5.83
CA VAL A 82 0.12 -1.42 -5.42
C VAL A 82 -0.84 -2.46 -5.95
N VAL A 83 -1.53 -3.11 -5.05
CA VAL A 83 -2.66 -3.99 -5.39
C VAL A 83 -3.94 -3.26 -5.00
N PRO A 84 -4.74 -2.78 -5.97
CA PRO A 84 -6.00 -2.08 -5.69
C PRO A 84 -7.11 -3.06 -5.30
N GLU A 85 -8.15 -2.57 -4.62
CA GLU A 85 -9.36 -3.32 -4.26
C GLU A 85 -10.00 -4.00 -5.48
N SER A 86 -10.01 -3.32 -6.62
CA SER A 86 -10.55 -3.87 -7.86
C SER A 86 -9.48 -3.85 -8.95
N PHE A 87 -8.99 -5.04 -9.27
CA PHE A 87 -8.10 -5.19 -10.41
C PHE A 87 -8.94 -5.31 -11.70
N PRO A 88 -8.65 -4.48 -12.72
CA PRO A 88 -9.47 -4.44 -13.94
C PRO A 88 -9.53 -5.79 -14.65
N ARG A 89 -10.69 -6.08 -15.26
CA ARG A 89 -10.82 -7.16 -16.24
C ARG A 89 -10.24 -6.67 -17.56
N GLU A 90 -8.99 -6.95 -17.80
CA GLU A 90 -8.34 -6.57 -19.07
C GLU A 90 -8.70 -7.57 -20.16
N ALA A 91 -9.82 -7.32 -20.86
CA ALA A 91 -10.28 -8.18 -21.95
C ALA A 91 -9.21 -8.33 -23.03
N GLY A 92 -9.02 -9.56 -23.51
CA GLY A 92 -8.03 -9.90 -24.55
C GLY A 92 -6.58 -9.78 -24.07
N LYS A 93 -6.32 -9.71 -22.76
CA LYS A 93 -4.98 -9.76 -22.15
C LYS A 93 -4.85 -11.02 -21.34
N THR A 94 -3.73 -11.71 -21.51
CA THR A 94 -3.35 -12.86 -20.69
C THR A 94 -2.54 -12.44 -19.47
N VAL A 95 -2.40 -13.36 -18.53
CA VAL A 95 -1.57 -13.13 -17.32
C VAL A 95 -0.14 -12.79 -17.72
N ILE A 96 0.46 -13.51 -18.68
CA ILE A 96 1.81 -13.20 -19.17
C ILE A 96 1.94 -11.80 -19.77
N ASP A 97 0.86 -11.25 -20.40
CA ASP A 97 0.90 -9.89 -20.94
C ASP A 97 1.00 -8.84 -19.83
N LEU A 98 0.42 -9.11 -18.64
CA LEU A 98 0.56 -8.23 -17.48
C LEU A 98 2.00 -8.20 -16.99
N PHE A 99 2.66 -9.37 -16.89
CA PHE A 99 4.07 -9.44 -16.51
C PHE A 99 4.98 -8.76 -17.53
N ARG A 100 4.75 -8.98 -18.82
CA ARG A 100 5.50 -8.30 -19.90
C ARG A 100 5.37 -6.77 -19.80
N ARG A 101 4.17 -6.28 -19.56
CA ARG A 101 3.96 -4.83 -19.33
C ARG A 101 4.67 -4.33 -18.07
N SER A 102 4.61 -5.09 -17.00
CA SER A 102 5.33 -4.76 -15.76
C SER A 102 6.85 -4.73 -15.96
N ALA A 103 7.37 -5.65 -16.77
CA ALA A 103 8.79 -5.71 -17.13
C ALA A 103 9.29 -4.47 -17.86
N LEU A 104 8.45 -3.81 -18.66
CA LEU A 104 8.81 -2.55 -19.35
C LEU A 104 9.04 -1.40 -18.37
N VAL A 105 8.45 -1.46 -17.18
CA VAL A 105 8.57 -0.44 -16.13
C VAL A 105 9.62 -0.84 -15.09
N ALA A 106 9.89 -2.14 -14.96
CA ALA A 106 10.88 -2.66 -14.03
C ALA A 106 12.29 -2.43 -14.57
N GLU A 107 13.00 -1.43 -14.03
CA GLU A 107 14.41 -1.23 -14.36
C GLU A 107 15.24 -2.44 -13.88
N GLY A 108 15.97 -3.07 -14.79
CA GLY A 108 17.04 -4.02 -14.45
C GLY A 108 16.67 -5.51 -14.38
N VAL A 109 15.52 -5.95 -14.87
CA VAL A 109 15.22 -7.38 -15.03
C VAL A 109 15.52 -7.80 -16.49
N PRO A 110 16.61 -8.54 -16.75
CA PRO A 110 16.92 -9.03 -18.09
C PRO A 110 15.79 -9.90 -18.66
N ALA A 111 15.53 -9.79 -19.96
CA ALA A 111 14.44 -10.53 -20.61
C ALA A 111 14.52 -12.06 -20.37
N VAL A 112 15.74 -12.61 -20.30
CA VAL A 112 15.98 -14.04 -20.04
C VAL A 112 15.52 -14.47 -18.64
N GLU A 113 15.54 -13.55 -17.67
CA GLU A 113 15.15 -13.83 -16.28
C GLU A 113 13.66 -13.62 -16.02
N GLN A 114 12.96 -12.94 -16.94
CA GLN A 114 11.55 -12.57 -16.73
C GLN A 114 10.63 -13.77 -16.63
N GLU A 115 10.80 -14.77 -17.52
CA GLU A 115 9.96 -15.97 -17.51
C GLU A 115 10.20 -16.83 -16.26
N GLY A 116 11.46 -17.01 -15.87
CA GLY A 116 11.82 -17.73 -14.65
C GLY A 116 11.22 -17.05 -13.41
N ARG A 117 11.34 -15.73 -13.31
CA ARG A 117 10.81 -14.98 -12.19
C ARG A 117 9.27 -15.00 -12.13
N MET A 118 8.58 -14.94 -13.27
CA MET A 118 7.13 -15.11 -13.32
C MET A 118 6.72 -16.50 -12.85
N ALA A 119 7.42 -17.55 -13.31
CA ALA A 119 7.16 -18.94 -12.91
C ALA A 119 7.37 -19.18 -11.40
N GLU A 120 8.23 -18.41 -10.74
CA GLU A 120 8.42 -18.46 -9.30
C GLU A 120 7.32 -17.71 -8.53
N LEU A 121 6.84 -16.57 -9.06
CA LEU A 121 5.90 -15.69 -8.36
C LEU A 121 4.46 -16.20 -8.36
N LEU A 122 4.00 -16.81 -9.44
CA LEU A 122 2.62 -17.30 -9.53
C LEU A 122 2.30 -18.39 -8.49
N PRO A 123 3.18 -19.40 -8.26
CA PRO A 123 2.98 -20.36 -7.17
C PRO A 123 2.96 -19.70 -5.77
N LEU A 124 3.74 -18.63 -5.54
CA LEU A 124 3.75 -17.91 -4.25
C LEU A 124 2.41 -17.26 -3.92
N VAL A 125 1.60 -16.96 -4.94
CA VAL A 125 0.24 -16.45 -4.75
C VAL A 125 -0.82 -17.54 -4.92
N GLY A 126 -0.42 -18.83 -4.93
CA GLY A 126 -1.33 -19.97 -5.05
C GLY A 126 -1.97 -20.09 -6.44
N LEU A 127 -1.26 -19.67 -7.47
CA LEU A 127 -1.68 -19.79 -8.87
C LEU A 127 -0.55 -20.50 -9.65
N SER A 128 -0.88 -21.55 -10.34
CA SER A 128 0.05 -22.28 -11.20
C SER A 128 -0.65 -22.65 -12.50
N GLY A 129 0.05 -22.52 -13.63
CA GLY A 129 -0.49 -22.89 -14.92
C GLY A 129 -1.52 -21.92 -15.49
N VAL A 130 -1.60 -20.69 -14.97
CA VAL A 130 -2.56 -19.63 -15.43
C VAL A 130 -1.89 -18.60 -16.36
N GLU A 131 -0.65 -18.82 -16.75
CA GLU A 131 0.16 -17.84 -17.50
C GLU A 131 -0.50 -17.42 -18.82
N GLY A 132 -1.11 -18.40 -19.49
CA GLY A 132 -1.83 -18.22 -20.76
C GLY A 132 -3.31 -17.86 -20.64
N GLU A 133 -3.86 -17.87 -19.42
CA GLU A 133 -5.27 -17.56 -19.19
C GLU A 133 -5.56 -16.07 -19.42
N GLU A 134 -6.73 -15.79 -19.98
CA GLU A 134 -7.20 -14.41 -20.06
C GLU A 134 -7.53 -13.85 -18.67
N VAL A 135 -7.11 -12.63 -18.38
CA VAL A 135 -7.41 -11.94 -17.12
C VAL A 135 -8.92 -11.81 -16.88
N SER A 136 -9.70 -11.73 -17.96
CA SER A 136 -11.16 -11.64 -17.92
C SER A 136 -11.84 -12.93 -17.45
N SER A 137 -11.22 -14.11 -17.65
CA SER A 137 -11.74 -15.41 -17.23
C SER A 137 -11.50 -15.71 -15.75
N LEU A 138 -10.51 -15.05 -15.14
CA LEU A 138 -10.17 -15.25 -13.75
C LEU A 138 -11.25 -14.72 -12.79
N SER A 139 -11.44 -15.41 -11.68
CA SER A 139 -12.26 -14.91 -10.57
C SER A 139 -11.67 -13.61 -9.97
N VAL A 140 -12.45 -12.88 -9.17
CA VAL A 140 -11.97 -11.67 -8.48
C VAL A 140 -10.77 -11.97 -7.61
N SER A 141 -10.82 -13.07 -6.85
CA SER A 141 -9.72 -13.50 -5.98
C SER A 141 -8.44 -13.82 -6.77
N GLU A 142 -8.57 -14.55 -7.89
CA GLU A 142 -7.42 -14.88 -8.73
C GLU A 142 -6.80 -13.64 -9.38
N ARG A 143 -7.63 -12.70 -9.87
CA ARG A 143 -7.12 -11.42 -10.39
C ARG A 143 -6.34 -10.64 -9.34
N THR A 144 -6.82 -10.59 -8.09
CA THR A 144 -6.11 -9.94 -6.98
C THR A 144 -4.76 -10.61 -6.71
N ARG A 145 -4.70 -11.94 -6.77
CA ARG A 145 -3.45 -12.71 -6.61
C ARG A 145 -2.49 -12.47 -7.78
N VAL A 146 -2.99 -12.47 -9.01
CA VAL A 146 -2.19 -12.10 -10.19
C VAL A 146 -1.65 -10.68 -10.06
N ALA A 147 -2.48 -9.72 -9.64
CA ALA A 147 -2.03 -8.35 -9.41
C ALA A 147 -0.89 -8.28 -8.39
N LEU A 148 -1.00 -9.04 -7.29
CA LEU A 148 0.08 -9.14 -6.30
C LEU A 148 1.35 -9.71 -6.90
N ALA A 149 1.29 -10.81 -7.66
CA ALA A 149 2.44 -11.41 -8.31
C ALA A 149 3.11 -10.43 -9.31
N VAL A 150 2.31 -9.72 -10.12
CA VAL A 150 2.78 -8.71 -11.06
C VAL A 150 3.48 -7.54 -10.34
N GLU A 151 2.96 -7.10 -9.21
CA GLU A 151 3.63 -6.06 -8.42
C GLU A 151 4.92 -6.57 -7.76
N LEU A 152 4.92 -7.79 -7.24
CA LEU A 152 6.12 -8.42 -6.68
C LEU A 152 7.23 -8.64 -7.73
N PHE A 153 6.85 -8.81 -9.00
CA PHE A 153 7.81 -8.92 -10.10
C PHE A 153 8.74 -7.72 -10.19
N ARG A 154 8.25 -6.52 -9.87
CA ARG A 154 9.02 -5.28 -9.84
C ARG A 154 9.92 -5.13 -8.62
N ASN A 155 9.85 -6.06 -7.68
CA ASN A 155 10.61 -6.04 -6.44
C ASN A 155 10.43 -4.75 -5.60
N PRO A 156 9.19 -4.35 -5.28
CA PRO A 156 8.92 -3.09 -4.60
C PRO A 156 9.45 -3.10 -3.17
N ARG A 157 9.98 -1.96 -2.72
CA ARG A 157 10.37 -1.74 -1.31
C ARG A 157 9.18 -1.41 -0.41
N TYR A 158 8.17 -0.80 -0.99
CA TYR A 158 6.92 -0.43 -0.34
C TYR A 158 5.78 -1.16 -1.04
N LEU A 159 4.98 -1.90 -0.29
CA LEU A 159 3.85 -2.63 -0.84
C LEU A 159 2.56 -2.13 -0.22
N PHE A 160 1.65 -1.67 -1.06
CA PHE A 160 0.35 -1.18 -0.67
C PHE A 160 -0.73 -2.13 -1.17
N LEU A 161 -1.57 -2.62 -0.26
CA LEU A 161 -2.61 -3.61 -0.53
C LEU A 161 -3.95 -3.03 -0.12
N ASP A 162 -4.88 -2.86 -1.07
CA ASP A 162 -6.22 -2.34 -0.78
C ASP A 162 -7.26 -3.46 -0.91
N MET A 163 -7.90 -3.83 0.20
CA MET A 163 -9.01 -4.78 0.29
C MET A 163 -8.71 -6.15 -0.37
N VAL A 164 -7.48 -6.62 -0.29
CA VAL A 164 -7.04 -7.86 -0.96
C VAL A 164 -7.63 -9.13 -0.33
N LEU A 165 -8.21 -9.01 0.86
CA LEU A 165 -8.91 -10.10 1.56
C LEU A 165 -10.43 -10.11 1.31
N GLU A 166 -11.00 -9.13 0.62
CA GLU A 166 -12.46 -9.01 0.46
C GLU A 166 -13.10 -10.25 -0.15
N HIS A 167 -12.42 -10.89 -1.08
CA HIS A 167 -12.86 -12.10 -1.77
C HIS A 167 -11.96 -13.31 -1.50
N ALA A 168 -11.20 -13.26 -0.40
CA ALA A 168 -10.26 -14.31 -0.02
C ALA A 168 -10.96 -15.41 0.77
N GLY A 169 -10.75 -16.66 0.37
CA GLY A 169 -11.02 -17.80 1.22
C GLY A 169 -10.00 -17.91 2.37
N SER A 170 -10.31 -18.78 3.36
CA SER A 170 -9.43 -18.97 4.52
C SER A 170 -8.02 -19.44 4.15
N GLU A 171 -7.91 -20.32 3.17
CA GLU A 171 -6.63 -20.84 2.67
C GLU A 171 -5.74 -19.73 2.11
N TRP A 172 -6.30 -18.87 1.22
CA TRP A 172 -5.58 -17.74 0.69
C TRP A 172 -5.21 -16.72 1.78
N THR A 173 -6.09 -16.50 2.74
CA THR A 173 -5.82 -15.60 3.86
C THR A 173 -4.61 -16.07 4.68
N ASP A 174 -4.52 -17.38 4.95
CA ASP A 174 -3.41 -17.96 5.70
C ASP A 174 -2.09 -17.91 4.88
N MET A 175 -2.16 -18.25 3.59
CA MET A 175 -1.02 -18.16 2.67
C MET A 175 -0.50 -16.73 2.53
N LEU A 176 -1.39 -15.76 2.34
CA LEU A 176 -1.02 -14.35 2.26
C LEU A 176 -0.34 -13.87 3.54
N GLY A 177 -0.83 -14.27 4.71
CA GLY A 177 -0.17 -13.95 5.99
C GLY A 177 1.28 -14.42 6.02
N GLY A 178 1.54 -15.65 5.63
CA GLY A 178 2.90 -16.20 5.52
C GLY A 178 3.77 -15.45 4.51
N LEU A 179 3.21 -15.16 3.33
CA LEU A 179 3.90 -14.41 2.28
C LEU A 179 4.27 -12.98 2.74
N LEU A 180 3.33 -12.25 3.36
CA LEU A 180 3.61 -10.90 3.86
C LEU A 180 4.72 -10.89 4.90
N HIS A 181 4.75 -11.88 5.81
CA HIS A 181 5.83 -12.01 6.79
C HIS A 181 7.18 -12.33 6.12
N ALA A 182 7.21 -13.18 5.07
CA ALA A 182 8.43 -13.45 4.31
C ALA A 182 8.93 -12.18 3.61
N LEU A 183 8.05 -11.45 2.93
CA LEU A 183 8.36 -10.18 2.27
C LEU A 183 8.86 -9.10 3.25
N ALA A 184 8.27 -9.02 4.44
CA ALA A 184 8.73 -8.08 5.45
C ALA A 184 10.16 -8.39 5.93
N ARG A 185 10.55 -9.67 6.04
CA ARG A 185 11.94 -10.06 6.38
C ARG A 185 12.97 -9.59 5.35
N GLU A 186 12.55 -9.35 4.10
CA GLU A 186 13.38 -8.74 3.04
C GLU A 186 13.44 -7.20 3.13
N GLU A 187 13.24 -6.64 4.31
CA GLU A 187 13.26 -5.20 4.58
C GLU A 187 12.16 -4.38 3.88
N ARG A 188 11.09 -5.01 3.42
CA ARG A 188 9.96 -4.29 2.82
C ARG A 188 9.08 -3.66 3.89
N THR A 189 8.49 -2.53 3.54
CA THR A 189 7.43 -1.88 4.33
C THR A 189 6.10 -2.20 3.66
N ILE A 190 5.16 -2.79 4.39
CA ILE A 190 3.87 -3.24 3.86
C ILE A 190 2.75 -2.49 4.57
N LEU A 191 1.87 -1.86 3.79
CA LEU A 191 0.66 -1.20 4.27
C LEU A 191 -0.56 -1.83 3.61
N MET A 192 -1.50 -2.28 4.42
CA MET A 192 -2.69 -2.98 4.00
C MET A 192 -3.94 -2.27 4.53
N MET A 193 -4.94 -2.11 3.68
CA MET A 193 -6.24 -1.55 4.02
C MET A 193 -7.28 -2.66 3.97
N GLU A 194 -8.00 -2.89 5.09
CA GLU A 194 -8.99 -3.96 5.16
C GLU A 194 -10.24 -3.54 5.94
N ARG A 195 -11.31 -4.31 5.85
CA ARG A 195 -12.50 -4.08 6.69
C ARG A 195 -12.27 -4.50 8.12
N LYS A 196 -11.62 -5.65 8.31
CA LYS A 196 -11.29 -6.24 9.61
C LYS A 196 -10.00 -7.05 9.52
N LEU A 197 -9.30 -7.15 10.62
CA LEU A 197 -8.14 -8.03 10.74
C LEU A 197 -8.63 -9.48 10.85
N PRO A 198 -8.06 -10.44 10.08
CA PRO A 198 -8.33 -11.86 10.27
C PRO A 198 -7.99 -12.29 11.70
N GLU A 199 -8.82 -13.15 12.30
CA GLU A 199 -8.65 -13.58 13.71
C GLU A 199 -7.28 -14.22 13.99
N LYS A 200 -6.72 -14.91 13.00
CA LYS A 200 -5.41 -15.53 13.09
C LYS A 200 -4.26 -14.52 13.01
N TRP A 201 -4.49 -13.33 12.46
CA TRP A 201 -3.48 -12.29 12.31
C TRP A 201 -3.47 -11.39 13.54
N ARG A 202 -2.97 -11.92 14.66
CA ARG A 202 -2.87 -11.15 15.90
C ARG A 202 -1.73 -10.15 15.81
N GLY A 203 -2.04 -8.87 15.89
CA GLY A 203 -1.10 -7.77 15.93
C GLY A 203 -1.34 -6.88 17.14
N ALA A 204 -0.34 -6.09 17.52
CA ALA A 204 -0.54 -5.02 18.46
C ALA A 204 -1.40 -3.93 17.82
N THR A 205 -2.58 -3.68 18.36
CA THR A 205 -3.38 -2.51 17.98
C THR A 205 -2.65 -1.27 18.47
N VAL A 206 -2.30 -0.39 17.54
CA VAL A 206 -1.69 0.90 17.85
C VAL A 206 -2.79 1.95 17.75
N SER A 207 -3.28 2.40 18.89
CA SER A 207 -4.17 3.56 18.91
C SER A 207 -3.33 4.83 18.72
N SER A 208 -3.68 5.64 17.73
CA SER A 208 -3.19 7.01 17.68
C SER A 208 -3.93 7.82 18.74
N PRO A 209 -3.30 8.23 19.85
CA PRO A 209 -3.99 8.80 21.01
C PRO A 209 -4.57 10.20 20.78
N ARG A 210 -4.40 10.77 19.61
CA ARG A 210 -4.83 12.15 19.28
C ARG A 210 -5.75 12.22 18.09
N CYS A 211 -6.23 11.08 17.58
CA CYS A 211 -6.89 11.03 16.30
C CYS A 211 -8.35 10.57 16.43
N ALA A 212 -9.28 11.40 15.98
CA ALA A 212 -10.65 10.99 15.72
C ALA A 212 -10.74 10.31 14.34
N VAL A 213 -10.01 9.21 14.15
CA VAL A 213 -10.09 8.45 12.90
C VAL A 213 -11.08 7.30 13.04
N PRO A 214 -11.90 7.06 12.00
CA PRO A 214 -12.86 5.96 11.99
C PRO A 214 -12.24 4.60 11.66
N PHE A 215 -10.95 4.42 11.85
CA PHE A 215 -10.22 3.18 11.56
C PHE A 215 -9.18 2.86 12.63
N LEU A 216 -8.80 1.59 12.72
CA LEU A 216 -7.80 1.08 13.65
C LEU A 216 -6.52 0.77 12.89
N LEU A 217 -5.38 1.03 13.53
CA LEU A 217 -4.06 0.70 13.03
C LEU A 217 -3.55 -0.55 13.75
N HIS A 218 -3.17 -1.57 13.00
CA HIS A 218 -2.59 -2.80 13.53
C HIS A 218 -1.19 -2.98 12.96
N ARG A 219 -0.23 -3.28 13.82
CA ARG A 219 1.12 -3.65 13.41
C ARG A 219 1.29 -5.15 13.58
N LEU A 220 1.60 -5.84 12.49
CA LEU A 220 1.85 -7.27 12.47
C LEU A 220 3.37 -7.51 12.40
N GLY A 221 3.94 -8.15 13.43
CA GLY A 221 5.37 -8.50 13.43
C GLY A 221 6.32 -7.31 13.54
N GLY A 222 7.60 -7.60 13.58
CA GLY A 222 8.69 -6.62 13.68
C GLY A 222 9.21 -6.41 15.11
N PRO A 223 10.45 -5.96 15.28
CA PRO A 223 11.02 -5.61 16.59
C PRO A 223 10.21 -4.49 17.21
N ARG A 224 10.04 -4.52 18.53
CA ARG A 224 9.39 -3.41 19.26
C ARG A 224 10.07 -2.09 18.88
N PRO A 225 9.30 -1.03 18.54
CA PRO A 225 9.91 0.25 18.25
C PRO A 225 10.69 0.69 19.51
N VAL A 226 11.98 0.89 19.33
CA VAL A 226 12.69 1.79 20.22
C VAL A 226 11.96 3.12 20.04
N ARG A 227 11.41 3.68 21.12
CA ARG A 227 10.85 5.03 21.12
C ARG A 227 11.96 5.96 20.66
N LYS A 228 12.08 6.19 19.36
CA LYS A 228 12.88 7.30 18.86
C LYS A 228 12.13 8.56 19.28
N ALA A 229 12.89 9.48 19.87
CA ALA A 229 12.41 10.81 20.17
C ALA A 229 11.61 11.32 18.96
N VAL A 230 10.44 11.85 19.26
CA VAL A 230 9.60 12.54 18.28
C VAL A 230 10.51 13.58 17.62
N VAL A 231 10.91 13.33 16.37
CA VAL A 231 11.51 14.38 15.57
C VAL A 231 10.40 15.40 15.40
N GLU A 232 10.58 16.56 15.97
CA GLU A 232 9.60 17.64 15.81
C GLU A 232 9.38 17.84 14.32
N PRO A 233 8.12 17.80 13.85
CA PRO A 233 7.84 18.06 12.46
C PRO A 233 8.39 19.45 12.09
N PRO A 234 8.91 19.63 10.86
CA PRO A 234 9.31 20.95 10.41
C PRO A 234 8.13 21.92 10.62
N PRO A 235 8.40 23.19 10.98
CA PRO A 235 7.36 24.15 11.30
C PRO A 235 6.29 24.17 10.21
N VAL A 236 5.07 23.92 10.61
CA VAL A 236 3.91 23.98 9.71
C VAL A 236 3.65 25.46 9.44
N GLU A 237 4.19 25.99 8.36
CA GLU A 237 3.74 27.26 7.83
C GLU A 237 2.24 27.12 7.54
N SER A 238 1.45 27.99 8.15
CA SER A 238 0.01 28.08 7.90
C SER A 238 -0.19 28.31 6.41
N PHE A 239 -0.91 27.39 5.75
CA PHE A 239 -1.26 27.57 4.36
C PHE A 239 -2.09 28.84 4.22
N PRO A 240 -1.81 29.71 3.22
CA PRO A 240 -2.65 30.86 2.96
C PRO A 240 -4.08 30.36 2.66
N GLU A 241 -5.05 30.93 3.35
CA GLU A 241 -6.47 30.72 3.04
C GLU A 241 -6.68 31.00 1.55
N LYS A 242 -7.23 30.03 0.84
CA LYS A 242 -7.68 30.25 -0.54
C LYS A 242 -8.89 31.19 -0.51
N THR A 243 -8.63 32.48 -0.41
CA THR A 243 -9.59 33.51 -0.82
C THR A 243 -9.57 33.57 -2.35
N GLY A 244 -10.38 32.81 -2.98
CA GLY A 244 -10.60 32.80 -4.42
C GLY A 244 -12.08 32.64 -4.68
N GLY A 245 -12.79 33.80 -4.75
CA GLY A 245 -14.13 33.85 -5.26
C GLY A 245 -14.16 33.44 -6.72
N TRP A 246 -15.12 32.64 -7.06
CA TRP A 246 -15.54 32.38 -8.43
C TRP A 246 -16.63 33.42 -8.74
N GLU A 247 -16.29 34.43 -9.53
CA GLU A 247 -17.26 35.14 -10.36
C GLU A 247 -17.45 34.38 -11.67
#